data_4e58b3f20e1c561a341430806176c781
#
_entry.id   4e58b3f20e1c561a341430806176c781
#
_cell.length_a   1.000
_cell.length_b   1.000
_cell.length_c   1.000
_cell.angle_alpha   90.00
_cell.angle_beta   90.00
_cell.angle_gamma   90.00
#
_symmetry.space_group_name_H-M   'P 1'
#
loop_
_entity.id
_entity.type
_entity.pdbx_description
1 polymer ?
#
loop_
_entity_poly.entity_id
_entity_poly.type
_entity_poly.pdbx_seq_one_letter_code
_entity_poly.pdbx_strand_id
1 'polypeptide(L)' 'SHLKIEIQGHVNSPGKRNTKKNQELSEARSKAVMNYLIQKGIKSDRLTSVGYGNTKMIYSNTKLEYEMQFNRRVEILVK' A
#
# COMPACT_ATOMS: atom_id res chain seq x y z
N SER A 1 -13.53 -13.72 14.98
CA SER A 1 -12.17 -13.19 15.10
C SER A 1 -12.22 -11.70 15.32
N HIS A 2 -11.36 -11.21 16.22
CA HIS A 2 -11.26 -9.78 16.52
C HIS A 2 -10.00 -9.15 15.92
N LEU A 3 -9.34 -9.85 15.00
CA LEU A 3 -8.11 -9.34 14.39
C LEU A 3 -8.41 -8.11 13.54
N LYS A 4 -7.55 -7.12 13.67
CA LYS A 4 -7.56 -5.93 12.82
C LYS A 4 -6.51 -6.09 11.72
N ILE A 5 -6.84 -5.64 10.54
CA ILE A 5 -5.96 -5.76 9.37
C ILE A 5 -5.74 -4.36 8.80
N GLU A 6 -4.47 -3.99 8.65
CA GLU A 6 -4.09 -2.75 7.97
C GLU A 6 -3.59 -3.09 6.56
N ILE A 7 -4.16 -2.45 5.57
CA ILE A 7 -3.79 -2.63 4.17
C ILE A 7 -2.96 -1.41 3.77
N GLN A 8 -1.69 -1.65 3.42
CA GLN A 8 -0.71 -0.61 3.15
C GLN A 8 -0.40 -0.54 1.67
N GLY A 9 -0.66 0.60 1.04
CA GLY A 9 -0.32 0.83 -0.36
C GLY A 9 1.02 1.57 -0.46
N HIS A 10 1.83 1.18 -1.44
CA HIS A 10 3.15 1.74 -1.67
C HIS A 10 3.35 2.04 -3.15
N VAL A 11 4.19 3.02 -3.44
CA VAL A 11 4.55 3.37 -4.82
C VAL A 11 6.06 3.40 -4.99
N ASN A 12 6.50 3.31 -6.23
CA ASN A 12 7.92 3.44 -6.59
C ASN A 12 8.19 4.86 -7.08
N SER A 13 9.06 5.57 -6.38
CA SER A 13 9.53 6.90 -6.79
C SER A 13 10.90 7.16 -6.17
N PRO A 14 11.93 6.41 -6.60
CA PRO A 14 13.24 6.48 -5.97
C PRO A 14 13.90 7.84 -6.16
N GLY A 15 14.56 8.32 -5.11
CA GLY A 15 15.30 9.57 -5.15
C GLY A 15 14.46 10.83 -5.19
N LYS A 16 13.14 10.73 -5.01
CA LYS A 16 12.23 11.86 -5.07
C LYS A 16 11.41 11.98 -3.80
N ARG A 17 10.91 13.19 -3.55
CA ARG A 17 9.98 13.41 -2.46
C ARG A 17 8.66 12.68 -2.72
N ASN A 18 7.99 12.30 -1.65
CA ASN A 18 6.62 11.81 -1.77
C ASN A 18 5.73 12.98 -2.21
N THR A 19 5.06 12.81 -3.34
CA THR A 19 4.16 13.83 -3.87
C THR A 19 2.72 13.52 -3.46
N LYS A 20 1.86 14.53 -3.57
CA LYS A 20 0.43 14.33 -3.37
C LYS A 20 -0.12 13.25 -4.30
N LYS A 21 0.35 13.24 -5.56
CA LYS A 21 -0.07 12.23 -6.55
C LYS A 21 0.35 10.82 -6.12
N ASN A 22 1.58 10.65 -5.63
CA ASN A 22 2.06 9.36 -5.14
C ASN A 22 1.27 8.92 -3.91
N GLN A 23 0.98 9.85 -3.02
CA GLN A 23 0.19 9.56 -1.83
C GLN A 23 -1.21 9.10 -2.21
N GLU A 24 -1.87 9.81 -3.09
CA GLU A 24 -3.21 9.45 -3.55
C GLU A 24 -3.24 8.11 -4.28
N LEU A 25 -2.20 7.82 -5.09
CA LEU A 25 -2.10 6.56 -5.80
C LEU A 25 -1.96 5.39 -4.82
N SER A 26 -1.12 5.53 -3.80
CA SER A 26 -0.93 4.49 -2.80
C SER A 26 -2.20 4.26 -1.97
N GLU A 27 -2.91 5.33 -1.64
CA GLU A 27 -4.18 5.24 -0.94
C GLU A 27 -5.24 4.53 -1.79
N ALA A 28 -5.31 4.86 -3.09
CA ALA A 28 -6.24 4.22 -4.00
C ALA A 28 -5.97 2.73 -4.15
N ARG A 29 -4.70 2.34 -4.19
CA ARG A 29 -4.31 0.93 -4.27
C ARG A 29 -4.72 0.15 -3.03
N SER A 30 -4.45 0.70 -1.85
CA SER A 30 -4.82 0.04 -0.59
C SER A 30 -6.34 -0.05 -0.46
N LYS A 31 -7.06 0.98 -0.86
CA LYS A 31 -8.51 1.01 -0.79
C LYS A 31 -9.15 0.00 -1.75
N ALA A 32 -8.56 -0.18 -2.94
CA ALA A 32 -9.05 -1.17 -3.90
C ALA A 32 -8.94 -2.58 -3.32
N VAL A 33 -7.83 -2.90 -2.65
CA VAL A 33 -7.65 -4.19 -1.98
C VAL A 33 -8.65 -4.33 -0.83
N MET A 34 -8.84 -3.28 -0.04
CA MET A 34 -9.81 -3.30 1.05
C MET A 34 -11.22 -3.60 0.54
N ASN A 35 -11.64 -2.94 -0.54
CA ASN A 35 -12.96 -3.17 -1.12
C ASN A 35 -13.10 -4.61 -1.63
N TYR A 36 -12.04 -5.16 -2.21
CA TYR A 36 -12.02 -6.56 -2.65
C TYR A 36 -12.25 -7.50 -1.46
N LEU A 37 -11.56 -7.26 -0.35
CA LEU A 37 -11.71 -8.10 0.85
C LEU A 37 -13.11 -8.00 1.44
N ILE A 38 -13.71 -6.81 1.42
CA ILE A 38 -15.08 -6.63 1.86
C ILE A 38 -16.05 -7.45 1.00
N GLN A 39 -15.85 -7.45 -0.31
CA GLN A 39 -16.65 -8.26 -1.22
C GLN A 39 -16.51 -9.76 -0.95
N LYS A 40 -15.35 -10.18 -0.42
CA LYS A 40 -15.08 -11.58 -0.08
C LYS A 40 -15.59 -11.95 1.33
N GLY A 41 -16.28 -11.05 2.01
CA GLY A 41 -16.94 -11.34 3.27
C GLY A 41 -16.25 -10.87 4.53
N ILE A 42 -15.15 -10.13 4.41
CA ILE A 42 -14.47 -9.57 5.58
C ILE A 42 -15.18 -8.28 5.98
N LYS A 43 -15.52 -8.15 7.26
CA LYS A 43 -16.23 -6.97 7.75
C LYS A 43 -15.35 -5.72 7.67
N SER A 44 -15.95 -4.62 7.21
CA SER A 44 -15.20 -3.36 7.00
C SER A 44 -14.64 -2.78 8.29
N ASP A 45 -15.27 -3.03 9.44
CA ASP A 45 -14.81 -2.53 10.73
C ASP A 45 -13.50 -3.19 11.20
N ARG A 46 -13.09 -4.28 10.54
CA ARG A 46 -11.82 -4.95 10.81
C ARG A 46 -10.70 -4.50 9.89
N LEU A 47 -10.99 -3.64 8.92
CA LEU A 47 -10.04 -3.25 7.89
C LEU A 47 -9.75 -1.75 7.97
N THR A 48 -8.48 -1.40 7.77
CA THR A 48 -8.02 -0.03 7.62
C THR A 48 -7.13 0.05 6.40
N SER A 49 -7.32 1.06 5.56
CA SER A 49 -6.45 1.27 4.41
C SER A 49 -5.58 2.50 4.64
N VAL A 50 -4.29 2.37 4.33
CA VAL A 50 -3.31 3.44 4.50
C VAL A 50 -2.44 3.51 3.25
N GLY A 51 -2.21 4.73 2.75
CA GLY A 51 -1.27 4.95 1.68
C GLY A 51 0.01 5.55 2.24
N TYR A 52 1.14 4.95 1.92
CA TYR A 52 2.45 5.44 2.36
C TYR A 52 3.21 6.18 1.25
N GLY A 53 2.64 6.23 0.03
CA GLY A 53 3.37 6.81 -1.09
C GLY A 53 4.70 6.12 -1.27
N ASN A 54 5.78 6.90 -1.41
CA ASN A 54 7.13 6.35 -1.53
C ASN A 54 7.92 6.39 -0.21
N THR A 55 7.25 6.62 0.92
CA THR A 55 7.95 6.82 2.20
C THR A 55 8.52 5.55 2.80
N LYS A 56 8.08 4.38 2.33
CA LYS A 56 8.51 3.07 2.83
C LYS A 56 8.91 2.13 1.69
N MET A 57 9.67 2.64 0.72
CA MET A 57 10.18 1.80 -0.36
C MET A 57 11.16 0.77 0.20
N ILE A 58 11.07 -0.47 -0.32
CA ILE A 58 12.03 -1.52 0.02
C ILE A 58 13.40 -1.16 -0.55
N TYR A 59 13.42 -0.64 -1.77
CA TYR A 59 14.63 -0.20 -2.45
C TYR A 59 14.52 1.30 -2.72
N SER A 60 15.22 2.13 -1.95
CA SER A 60 15.02 3.58 -1.97
C SER A 60 15.68 4.30 -3.16
N ASN A 61 16.72 3.72 -3.77
CA ASN A 61 17.46 4.37 -4.86
C ASN A 61 17.75 3.41 -6.01
N THR A 62 16.74 2.67 -6.44
CA THR A 62 16.93 1.64 -7.46
C THR A 62 16.67 2.15 -8.87
N LYS A 63 17.39 1.56 -9.83
CA LYS A 63 17.13 1.73 -11.27
C LYS A 63 16.77 0.40 -11.92
N LEU A 64 16.73 -0.68 -11.16
CA LEU A 64 16.45 -2.02 -11.68
C LEU A 64 14.94 -2.29 -11.61
N GLU A 65 14.38 -2.77 -12.71
CA GLU A 65 12.91 -2.95 -12.80
C GLU A 65 12.38 -3.93 -11.77
N TYR A 66 13.09 -5.03 -11.50
CA TYR A 66 12.58 -5.99 -10.52
C TYR A 66 12.53 -5.40 -9.11
N GLU A 67 13.47 -4.50 -8.77
CA GLU A 67 13.46 -3.80 -7.48
C GLU A 67 12.32 -2.77 -7.43
N MET A 68 12.07 -2.07 -8.55
CA MET A 68 10.96 -1.13 -8.64
C MET A 68 9.62 -1.81 -8.43
N GLN A 69 9.47 -3.03 -8.93
CA GLN A 69 8.24 -3.81 -8.74
C GLN A 69 8.02 -4.14 -7.28
N PHE A 70 9.08 -4.41 -6.51
CA PHE A 70 8.94 -4.65 -5.07
C PHE A 70 8.48 -3.40 -4.33
N ASN A 71 8.80 -2.21 -4.82
CA ASN A 71 8.32 -0.96 -4.23
C ASN A 71 6.83 -0.72 -4.53
N ARG A 72 6.37 -1.12 -5.71
CA ARG A 72 4.97 -1.00 -6.12
C ARG A 72 4.16 -2.16 -5.56
N ARG A 73 3.75 -2.02 -4.31
CA ARG A 73 3.12 -3.14 -3.62
C ARG A 73 2.00 -2.72 -2.69
N VAL A 74 1.20 -3.70 -2.32
CA VAL A 74 0.26 -3.59 -1.21
C VAL A 74 0.67 -4.64 -0.18
N GLU A 75 0.86 -4.22 1.05
CA GLU A 75 1.18 -5.13 2.15
C GLU A 75 -0.01 -5.24 3.09
N ILE A 76 -0.20 -6.42 3.64
CA ILE A 76 -1.27 -6.69 4.60
C ILE A 76 -0.64 -6.98 5.94
N LEU A 77 -1.00 -6.17 6.93
CA LEU A 77 -0.45 -6.28 8.28
C LEU A 77 -1.56 -6.62 9.25
N VAL A 78 -1.38 -7.70 9.98
CA VAL A 78 -2.33 -8.10 11.04
C VAL A 78 -1.89 -7.44 12.34
N LYS A 79 -2.84 -6.78 12.98
CA LYS A 79 -2.58 -6.05 14.22
C LYS A 79 -3.24 -6.69 15.43
#